data_6defae3cd69a537b8f1c7424b145020a
#
_entry.id   6defae3cd69a537b8f1c7424b145020a
#
_cell.length_a   1.000
_cell.length_b   1.000
_cell.length_c   1.000
_cell.angle_alpha   90.00
_cell.angle_beta   90.00
_cell.angle_gamma   90.00
#
_symmetry.space_group_name_H-M   'P 1'
#
loop_
_entity.id
_entity.type
_entity.pdbx_description
1 polymer ?
#
loop_
_entity_poly.entity_id
_entity_poly.type
_entity_poly.pdbx_seq_one_letter_code
_entity_poly.pdbx_strand_id
1 'polypeptide(L)'
;MKGRRESHKSTIQVANLEVGMPTVHEALSRLDQELTTARREGRRIVKLIHGYGSTGAGGDIRLAVQRRLAEMAGSDQIRNCIFGENWSKSDEQTWKLLQSRPDLKNDQDLGRKNLGITIVVL
;
A
#
# COMPACT_ATOMS: atom_id res chain seq x y z
N MET A 1 6.08 29.29 0.81
CA MET A 1 5.72 28.99 0.43
C MET A 1 5.63 27.98 -0.39
N LYS A 2 6.01 27.51 -1.03
CA LYS A 2 6.02 26.59 -1.81
C LYS A 2 6.20 25.29 -1.31
N GLY A 3 6.86 25.05 -0.35
CA GLY A 3 7.05 23.75 0.21
C GLY A 3 5.81 23.05 0.57
N ARG A 4 4.79 23.79 0.88
CA ARG A 4 3.59 23.19 1.25
C ARG A 4 2.97 22.40 0.19
N ARG A 5 3.06 22.82 -1.03
CA ARG A 5 2.46 22.10 -2.10
C ARG A 5 3.13 20.79 -2.33
N GLU A 6 4.40 20.76 -2.13
CA GLU A 6 5.09 19.53 -2.25
C GLU A 6 4.64 18.54 -1.23
N SER A 7 4.29 19.00 -0.05
CA SER A 7 3.78 18.12 0.95
C SER A 7 2.54 17.41 0.50
N HIS A 8 1.67 18.06 -0.25
CA HIS A 8 0.52 17.39 -0.74
C HIS A 8 0.89 16.21 -1.58
N LYS A 9 1.80 16.41 -2.51
CA LYS A 9 2.19 15.33 -3.38
C LYS A 9 2.90 14.25 -2.63
N SER A 10 3.61 14.62 -1.60
CA SER A 10 4.43 13.67 -0.90
C SER A 10 3.66 12.84 0.13
N THR A 11 2.36 13.05 0.28
CA THR A 11 1.62 12.28 1.26
C THR A 11 1.33 10.85 0.82
N ILE A 12 1.44 10.58 -0.47
CA ILE A 12 1.23 9.25 -1.03
C ILE A 12 2.51 8.76 -1.66
N GLN A 13 2.92 7.56 -1.31
CA GLN A 13 4.09 6.94 -1.91
C GLN A 13 3.66 5.66 -2.61
N VAL A 14 4.14 5.47 -3.83
CA VAL A 14 3.89 4.24 -4.57
C VAL A 14 5.17 3.42 -4.54
N ALA A 15 5.08 2.17 -4.12
CA ALA A 15 6.23 1.30 -3.98
C ALA A 15 5.98 -0.01 -4.71
N ASN A 16 6.81 -0.30 -5.70
CA ASN A 16 6.70 -1.54 -6.47
C ASN A 16 7.64 -2.58 -5.88
N LEU A 17 7.07 -3.61 -5.27
CA LEU A 17 7.84 -4.65 -4.60
C LEU A 17 8.24 -5.79 -5.52
N GLU A 18 7.76 -5.81 -6.76
CA GLU A 18 8.04 -6.93 -7.66
C GLU A 18 9.08 -6.64 -8.74
N VAL A 19 9.70 -5.48 -8.73
CA VAL A 19 10.70 -5.15 -9.72
C VAL A 19 11.86 -6.13 -9.62
N GLY A 20 12.26 -6.71 -10.75
CA GLY A 20 13.41 -7.61 -10.76
C GLY A 20 13.09 -9.03 -10.32
N MET A 21 11.81 -9.38 -10.27
CA MET A 21 11.38 -10.74 -9.93
C MET A 21 11.99 -11.22 -8.62
N PRO A 22 11.73 -10.52 -7.51
CA PRO A 22 12.34 -10.85 -6.24
C PRO A 22 11.80 -12.15 -5.64
N THR A 23 12.57 -12.70 -4.71
CA THR A 23 12.07 -13.75 -3.84
C THR A 23 11.10 -13.13 -2.84
N VAL A 24 10.36 -13.97 -2.12
CA VAL A 24 9.48 -13.51 -1.05
C VAL A 24 10.28 -12.73 -0.01
N HIS A 25 11.44 -13.24 0.37
CA HIS A 25 12.29 -12.57 1.36
C HIS A 25 12.70 -11.18 0.88
N GLU A 26 13.09 -11.07 -0.38
CA GLU A 26 13.51 -9.78 -0.93
C GLU A 26 12.35 -8.81 -0.98
N ALA A 27 11.16 -9.28 -1.34
CA ALA A 27 9.97 -8.43 -1.39
C ALA A 27 9.61 -7.92 0.00
N LEU A 28 9.68 -8.77 1.01
CA LEU A 28 9.39 -8.34 2.39
C LEU A 28 10.42 -7.35 2.89
N SER A 29 11.68 -7.54 2.51
CA SER A 29 12.72 -6.57 2.87
C SER A 29 12.45 -5.21 2.24
N ARG A 30 12.04 -5.21 0.98
CA ARG A 30 11.66 -3.96 0.32
C ARG A 30 10.46 -3.30 0.99
N LEU A 31 9.48 -4.12 1.38
CA LEU A 31 8.33 -3.61 2.09
C LEU A 31 8.76 -2.85 3.35
N ASP A 32 9.59 -3.49 4.16
CA ASP A 32 10.05 -2.86 5.41
C ASP A 32 10.78 -1.55 5.13
N GLN A 33 11.63 -1.53 4.11
CA GLN A 33 12.38 -0.33 3.75
C GLN A 33 11.46 0.78 3.26
N GLU A 34 10.47 0.43 2.44
CA GLU A 34 9.55 1.42 1.90
C GLU A 34 8.70 2.05 3.01
N LEU A 35 8.25 1.24 3.96
CA LEU A 35 7.48 1.78 5.06
C LEU A 35 8.33 2.67 5.97
N THR A 36 9.57 2.25 6.22
CA THR A 36 10.49 3.06 7.02
C THR A 36 10.76 4.40 6.35
N THR A 37 11.04 4.37 5.05
CA THR A 37 11.30 5.59 4.28
C THR A 37 10.07 6.50 4.29
N ALA A 38 8.89 5.92 4.07
CA ALA A 38 7.66 6.69 4.03
C ALA A 38 7.42 7.41 5.37
N ARG A 39 7.62 6.69 6.48
CA ARG A 39 7.44 7.32 7.79
C ARG A 39 8.42 8.45 8.00
N ARG A 40 9.67 8.23 7.63
CA ARG A 40 10.70 9.25 7.80
C ARG A 40 10.40 10.50 6.99
N GLU A 41 9.75 10.32 5.83
CA GLU A 41 9.44 11.43 4.96
C GLU A 41 8.07 12.03 5.21
N GLY A 42 7.38 11.56 6.23
CA GLY A 42 6.08 12.13 6.57
C GLY A 42 4.93 11.70 5.67
N ARG A 43 5.11 10.61 4.91
CA ARG A 43 4.04 10.09 4.07
C ARG A 43 3.02 9.40 4.93
N ARG A 44 1.77 9.53 4.56
CA ARG A 44 0.70 8.93 5.32
C ARG A 44 0.16 7.68 4.65
N ILE A 45 0.26 7.62 3.33
CA ILE A 45 -0.31 6.54 2.53
C ILE A 45 0.79 5.93 1.68
N VAL A 46 0.86 4.60 1.67
CA VAL A 46 1.77 3.89 0.77
C VAL A 46 0.92 2.93 -0.05
N LYS A 47 0.99 3.06 -1.37
CA LYS A 47 0.36 2.12 -2.27
C LYS A 47 1.40 1.12 -2.72
N LEU A 48 1.22 -0.12 -2.32
CA LEU A 48 2.16 -1.19 -2.64
C LEU A 48 1.69 -1.92 -3.89
N ILE A 49 2.63 -2.19 -4.78
CA ILE A 49 2.37 -3.02 -5.97
C ILE A 49 3.17 -4.28 -5.76
N HIS A 50 2.51 -5.39 -5.53
CA HIS A 50 3.18 -6.66 -5.22
C HIS A 50 2.80 -7.78 -6.17
N GLY A 51 1.88 -7.51 -7.09
CA GLY A 51 1.41 -8.54 -8.00
C GLY A 51 0.47 -9.52 -7.33
N TYR A 52 -0.12 -10.39 -8.12
CA TYR A 52 -1.07 -11.37 -7.59
C TYR A 52 -0.76 -12.79 -8.04
N GLY A 53 0.39 -12.97 -8.70
CA GLY A 53 0.88 -14.33 -8.88
C GLY A 53 0.48 -15.05 -10.14
N SER A 54 0.27 -14.33 -11.21
CA SER A 54 0.01 -15.00 -12.47
C SER A 54 1.21 -15.82 -12.92
N THR A 55 2.42 -15.51 -12.41
CA THR A 55 3.62 -16.26 -12.74
C THR A 55 4.56 -16.25 -11.57
N GLY A 56 5.40 -17.29 -11.50
CA GLY A 56 6.47 -17.35 -10.54
C GLY A 56 6.02 -17.23 -9.10
N ALA A 57 6.76 -16.46 -8.32
CA ALA A 57 6.53 -16.32 -6.89
C ALA A 57 5.51 -15.26 -6.53
N GLY A 58 4.84 -14.63 -7.53
CA GLY A 58 3.95 -13.52 -7.26
C GLY A 58 2.83 -13.81 -6.28
N GLY A 59 2.24 -15.01 -6.36
CA GLY A 59 1.18 -15.39 -5.43
C GLY A 59 1.69 -15.49 -4.00
N ASP A 60 2.88 -16.04 -3.83
CA ASP A 60 3.50 -16.18 -2.51
C ASP A 60 3.86 -14.81 -1.95
N ILE A 61 4.32 -13.90 -2.81
CA ILE A 61 4.66 -12.55 -2.37
C ILE A 61 3.41 -11.84 -1.88
N ARG A 62 2.33 -11.92 -2.65
CA ARG A 62 1.08 -11.28 -2.25
C ARG A 62 0.63 -11.76 -0.87
N LEU A 63 0.61 -13.08 -0.66
CA LEU A 63 0.16 -13.63 0.60
C LEU A 63 1.09 -13.26 1.75
N ALA A 64 2.39 -13.26 1.51
CA ALA A 64 3.36 -12.90 2.54
C ALA A 64 3.23 -11.43 2.92
N VAL A 65 3.04 -10.56 1.94
CA VAL A 65 2.87 -9.12 2.19
C VAL A 65 1.58 -8.88 2.97
N GLN A 66 0.49 -9.53 2.56
CA GLN A 66 -0.78 -9.35 3.26
C GLN A 66 -0.68 -9.81 4.71
N ARG A 67 -0.02 -10.94 4.94
CA ARG A 67 0.17 -11.45 6.30
C ARG A 67 1.01 -10.50 7.14
N ARG A 68 2.12 -10.01 6.57
CA ARG A 68 2.99 -9.09 7.29
C ARG A 68 2.24 -7.83 7.67
N LEU A 69 1.46 -7.27 6.75
CA LEU A 69 0.72 -6.04 7.02
C LEU A 69 -0.38 -6.25 8.04
N ALA A 70 -1.06 -7.40 8.00
CA ALA A 70 -2.08 -7.69 9.00
C ALA A 70 -1.46 -7.78 10.40
N GLU A 71 -0.28 -8.38 10.51
CA GLU A 71 0.43 -8.44 11.78
C GLU A 71 0.83 -7.05 12.26
N MET A 72 1.30 -6.22 11.35
CA MET A 72 1.69 -4.86 11.70
C MET A 72 0.50 -4.02 12.14
N ALA A 73 -0.65 -4.21 11.52
CA ALA A 73 -1.85 -3.50 11.94
C ALA A 73 -2.30 -4.00 13.32
N GLY A 74 -2.18 -5.29 13.56
CA GLY A 74 -2.56 -5.85 14.85
C GLY A 74 -1.68 -5.41 16.00
N SER A 75 -0.44 -5.02 15.70
CA SER A 75 0.49 -4.55 16.72
C SER A 75 0.67 -3.03 16.69
N ASP A 76 -0.21 -2.34 16.00
CA ASP A 76 -0.22 -0.88 15.90
C ASP A 76 1.03 -0.28 15.26
N GLN A 77 1.72 -1.05 14.44
CA GLN A 77 2.87 -0.54 13.69
C GLN A 77 2.42 0.24 12.47
N ILE A 78 1.24 -0.05 11.96
CA ILE A 78 0.58 0.75 10.95
C ILE A 78 -0.85 0.95 11.42
N ARG A 79 -1.50 1.99 10.90
CA ARG A 79 -2.88 2.26 11.29
C ARG A 79 -3.82 1.22 10.71
N ASN A 80 -3.62 0.93 9.42
CA ASN A 80 -4.53 0.06 8.71
C ASN A 80 -3.94 -0.33 7.37
N CYS A 81 -4.49 -1.37 6.77
CA CYS A 81 -4.17 -1.71 5.38
C CYS A 81 -5.45 -2.15 4.69
N ILE A 82 -5.58 -1.82 3.41
CA ILE A 82 -6.73 -2.19 2.60
C ILE A 82 -6.20 -2.98 1.42
N PHE A 83 -6.57 -4.25 1.34
CA PHE A 83 -6.12 -5.09 0.24
C PHE A 83 -6.85 -4.67 -1.04
N GLY A 84 -6.20 -4.86 -2.19
CA GLY A 84 -6.73 -4.39 -3.45
C GLY A 84 -8.13 -4.87 -3.78
N GLU A 85 -8.46 -6.09 -3.36
CA GLU A 85 -9.80 -6.64 -3.57
C GLU A 85 -10.87 -5.85 -2.82
N ASN A 86 -10.48 -5.14 -1.77
CA ASN A 86 -11.39 -4.31 -0.97
C ASN A 86 -11.23 -2.82 -1.24
N TRP A 87 -10.38 -2.45 -2.19
CA TRP A 87 -10.16 -1.05 -2.51
C TRP A 87 -11.29 -0.56 -3.40
N SER A 88 -12.43 -0.29 -2.77
CA SER A 88 -13.62 0.18 -3.49
C SER A 88 -14.52 0.96 -2.54
N LYS A 89 -15.37 1.79 -3.12
CA LYS A 89 -16.25 2.65 -2.33
C LYS A 89 -17.28 1.87 -1.51
N SER A 90 -17.53 0.62 -1.88
CA SER A 90 -18.48 -0.21 -1.14
C SER A 90 -17.86 -0.82 0.11
N ASP A 91 -16.55 -0.78 0.25
CA ASP A 91 -15.87 -1.29 1.43
C ASP A 91 -15.86 -0.22 2.50
N GLU A 92 -16.21 -0.59 3.73
CA GLU A 92 -16.35 0.38 4.80
C GLU A 92 -15.05 1.11 5.12
N GLN A 93 -13.93 0.38 5.19
CA GLN A 93 -12.66 1.00 5.50
C GLN A 93 -12.20 1.92 4.39
N THR A 94 -12.41 1.50 3.14
CA THR A 94 -12.11 2.35 2.01
C THR A 94 -12.94 3.63 2.06
N TRP A 95 -14.23 3.48 2.32
CA TRP A 95 -15.12 4.63 2.39
C TRP A 95 -14.64 5.63 3.44
N LYS A 96 -14.29 5.15 4.63
CA LYS A 96 -13.80 6.02 5.68
C LYS A 96 -12.52 6.73 5.29
N LEU A 97 -11.61 6.00 4.65
CA LEU A 97 -10.36 6.61 4.22
C LEU A 97 -10.59 7.69 3.19
N LEU A 98 -11.49 7.45 2.24
CA LEU A 98 -11.79 8.44 1.20
C LEU A 98 -12.41 9.70 1.79
N GLN A 99 -13.12 9.59 2.91
CA GLN A 99 -13.68 10.75 3.58
C GLN A 99 -12.57 11.67 4.12
N SER A 100 -11.51 11.07 4.66
CA SER A 100 -10.41 11.85 5.21
C SER A 100 -9.37 12.21 4.14
N ARG A 101 -9.33 11.47 3.04
CA ARG A 101 -8.36 11.67 1.96
C ARG A 101 -9.06 11.63 0.62
N PRO A 102 -9.81 12.70 0.29
CA PRO A 102 -10.59 12.70 -0.97
C PRO A 102 -9.73 12.59 -2.23
N ASP A 103 -8.46 12.99 -2.16
CA ASP A 103 -7.56 12.88 -3.29
C ASP A 103 -7.39 11.43 -3.75
N LEU A 104 -7.60 10.46 -2.85
CA LEU A 104 -7.47 9.06 -3.22
C LEU A 104 -8.59 8.58 -4.14
N LYS A 105 -9.66 9.35 -4.28
CA LYS A 105 -10.72 9.00 -5.22
C LYS A 105 -10.22 8.94 -6.64
N ASN A 106 -9.10 9.58 -6.91
CA ASN A 106 -8.52 9.59 -8.25
C ASN A 106 -7.58 8.43 -8.51
N ASP A 107 -7.40 7.54 -7.54
CA ASP A 107 -6.52 6.40 -7.75
C ASP A 107 -7.09 5.48 -8.83
N GLN A 108 -6.22 5.10 -9.77
CA GLN A 108 -6.68 4.35 -10.94
C GLN A 108 -7.16 2.94 -10.60
N ASP A 109 -6.76 2.39 -9.47
CA ASP A 109 -7.15 1.03 -9.08
C ASP A 109 -8.39 0.99 -8.21
N LEU A 110 -8.93 2.15 -7.83
CA LEU A 110 -10.11 2.18 -6.98
C LEU A 110 -11.30 1.58 -7.72
N GLY A 111 -11.90 0.56 -7.14
CA GLY A 111 -13.05 -0.11 -7.75
C GLY A 111 -12.70 -1.16 -8.79
N ARG A 112 -11.42 -1.41 -9.02
CA ARG A 112 -11.01 -2.34 -10.06
C ARG A 112 -10.72 -3.74 -9.55
N LYS A 113 -10.78 -3.95 -8.24
CA LYS A 113 -10.49 -5.25 -7.62
C LYS A 113 -9.12 -5.77 -8.03
N ASN A 114 -8.15 -4.88 -8.07
CA ASN A 114 -6.79 -5.26 -8.44
C ASN A 114 -6.13 -5.99 -7.29
N LEU A 115 -6.01 -7.31 -7.41
CA LEU A 115 -5.42 -8.15 -6.38
C LEU A 115 -3.93 -7.87 -6.19
N GLY A 116 -3.32 -7.17 -7.11
CA GLY A 116 -1.88 -6.93 -7.09
C GLY A 116 -1.44 -5.71 -6.31
N ILE A 117 -2.38 -5.02 -5.64
CA ILE A 117 -2.00 -3.82 -4.87
C ILE A 117 -2.57 -3.90 -3.46
N THR A 118 -1.99 -3.11 -2.56
CA THR A 118 -2.50 -2.92 -1.20
C THR A 118 -2.24 -1.47 -0.79
N ILE A 119 -3.21 -0.88 -0.13
CA ILE A 119 -3.09 0.48 0.38
C ILE A 119 -2.74 0.39 1.86
N VAL A 120 -1.64 1.03 2.27
CA VAL A 120 -1.21 1.05 3.67
C VAL A 120 -1.43 2.45 4.22
N VAL A 121 -2.02 2.51 5.41
CA VAL A 121 -2.23 3.77 6.13
C VAL A 121 -1.28 3.75 7.32
N LEU A 122 -0.33 4.66 7.32
CA LEU A 122 0.71 4.73 8.35
C LEU A 122 0.30 5.47 9.62
#